data_8b2bbabd3560c66e8e14db70c9acaffd
#
_entry.id   8b2bbabd3560c66e8e14db70c9acaffd
#
_cell.length_a   1.000
_cell.length_b   1.000
_cell.length_c   1.000
_cell.angle_alpha   90.00
_cell.angle_beta   90.00
_cell.angle_gamma   90.00
#
_symmetry.space_group_name_H-M   'P 1'
#
loop_
_entity.id
_entity.type
_entity.pdbx_description
1 polymer ?
#
loop_
_entity_poly.entity_id
_entity_poly.type
_entity_poly.pdbx_seq_one_letter_code
_entity_poly.pdbx_strand_id
1 'polypeptide(L)'
;MAYRHNDLFSQIASFQALHAAALRAAKGKRRAPAVTRFLMNLETNVLALERELLSGAYTPGVHRDLIVRDPKLRVVSVAPFRDRVVHQALVGVIGPIFEQGFIADTYANRTGYGTHRAIARFEQHRARHGSQFVLRADIFRYFPAIDHALLKQTLRRRLRCRQTLALADRIIDCAGDQERVDVCFPGDDLFTPHTRRKGLPLGNLTSQFFGNLYLDRFDHWVTEVLRLPYVRYVDDFAVFSDSHSALAEARERIAHYLEGRRLVMHPRKTVITSLAEPQRFLGFDLLPDGRRRLADENVARFRKRLHHLRQGFRAGTVAETEVRQRINAWTAHARHADTVQLRSTLFKGGWFDPLWHDQLPGGRSIAKRPNPEK
;
A
#
# COMPACT_ATOMS: atom_id res chain seq x y z
N MET A 1 19.39 -25.72 -0.86
CA MET A 1 18.06 -25.73 -1.53
C MET A 1 17.04 -25.08 -0.58
N ALA A 2 16.22 -24.12 -1.05
CA ALA A 2 15.20 -23.52 -0.20
C ALA A 2 14.13 -24.57 0.14
N TYR A 3 13.77 -24.68 1.42
CA TYR A 3 12.69 -25.56 1.89
C TYR A 3 11.38 -25.14 1.19
N ARG A 4 10.66 -26.12 0.63
CA ARG A 4 9.38 -25.90 -0.04
C ARG A 4 8.24 -26.45 0.80
N HIS A 5 7.29 -25.60 1.11
CA HIS A 5 6.14 -25.91 1.95
C HIS A 5 5.08 -26.69 1.20
N ASN A 6 4.59 -27.75 1.84
CA ASN A 6 3.47 -28.60 1.39
C ASN A 6 2.33 -28.53 2.42
N ASP A 7 1.21 -29.17 2.12
CA ASP A 7 0.05 -29.36 3.03
C ASP A 7 -0.49 -28.06 3.68
N LEU A 8 -0.48 -26.98 2.91
CA LEU A 8 -0.96 -25.67 3.37
C LEU A 8 -2.48 -25.49 3.16
N PHE A 9 -3.07 -26.24 2.25
CA PHE A 9 -4.44 -25.97 1.81
C PHE A 9 -5.47 -26.22 2.90
N SER A 10 -5.31 -27.24 3.72
CA SER A 10 -6.16 -27.51 4.89
C SER A 10 -6.17 -26.37 5.91
N GLN A 11 -5.03 -25.67 6.05
CA GLN A 11 -4.91 -24.50 6.91
C GLN A 11 -5.63 -23.27 6.33
N ILE A 12 -5.87 -23.23 5.01
CA ILE A 12 -6.57 -22.14 4.32
C ILE A 12 -8.07 -22.42 4.24
N ALA A 13 -8.44 -23.65 3.86
CA ALA A 13 -9.80 -24.03 3.51
C ALA A 13 -10.63 -24.57 4.68
N SER A 14 -10.09 -24.65 5.91
CA SER A 14 -10.86 -25.10 7.07
C SER A 14 -11.85 -24.04 7.55
N PHE A 15 -12.97 -24.49 8.13
CA PHE A 15 -13.97 -23.62 8.76
C PHE A 15 -13.33 -22.61 9.72
N GLN A 16 -12.45 -23.07 10.62
CA GLN A 16 -11.81 -22.22 11.62
C GLN A 16 -10.96 -21.12 10.97
N ALA A 17 -10.19 -21.46 9.94
CA ALA A 17 -9.36 -20.50 9.22
C ALA A 17 -10.21 -19.46 8.48
N LEU A 18 -11.25 -19.89 7.79
CA LEU A 18 -12.16 -19.01 7.04
C LEU A 18 -13.00 -18.13 7.98
N HIS A 19 -13.47 -18.67 9.11
CA HIS A 19 -14.17 -17.89 10.13
C HIS A 19 -13.27 -16.78 10.70
N ALA A 20 -12.06 -17.13 11.13
CA ALA A 20 -11.07 -16.13 11.60
C ALA A 20 -10.70 -15.12 10.52
N ALA A 21 -10.58 -15.54 9.26
CA ALA A 21 -10.33 -14.69 8.11
C ALA A 21 -11.50 -13.70 7.85
N ALA A 22 -12.76 -14.15 8.01
CA ALA A 22 -13.94 -13.31 7.87
C ALA A 22 -13.95 -12.17 8.91
N LEU A 23 -13.64 -12.48 10.17
CA LEU A 23 -13.56 -11.48 11.22
C LEU A 23 -12.43 -10.48 10.97
N ARG A 24 -11.25 -10.94 10.49
CA ARG A 24 -10.14 -10.05 10.09
C ARG A 24 -10.52 -9.16 8.91
N ALA A 25 -11.16 -9.72 7.87
CA ALA A 25 -11.61 -8.97 6.69
C ALA A 25 -12.67 -7.90 7.04
N ALA A 26 -13.49 -8.14 8.07
CA ALA A 26 -14.53 -7.25 8.55
C ALA A 26 -14.02 -6.10 9.45
N LYS A 27 -12.78 -6.20 9.97
CA LYS A 27 -12.23 -5.21 10.91
C LYS A 27 -12.25 -3.80 10.30
N GLY A 28 -12.87 -2.86 11.03
CA GLY A 28 -13.03 -1.46 10.58
C GLY A 28 -14.08 -1.24 9.47
N LYS A 29 -14.78 -2.30 9.02
CA LYS A 29 -15.75 -2.25 7.91
C LYS A 29 -17.08 -2.94 8.23
N ARG A 30 -17.37 -3.25 9.48
CA ARG A 30 -18.56 -4.03 9.90
C ARG A 30 -19.88 -3.38 9.52
N ARG A 31 -19.91 -2.03 9.38
CA ARG A 31 -21.12 -1.27 8.99
C ARG A 31 -21.35 -1.24 7.47
N ALA A 32 -20.43 -1.73 6.67
CA ALA A 32 -20.63 -1.77 5.22
C ALA A 32 -21.66 -2.84 4.86
N PRO A 33 -22.67 -2.53 4.02
CA PRO A 33 -23.81 -3.44 3.77
C PRO A 33 -23.41 -4.86 3.34
N ALA A 34 -22.41 -5.00 2.46
CA ALA A 34 -21.92 -6.30 2.03
C ALA A 34 -21.26 -7.11 3.16
N VAL A 35 -20.58 -6.41 4.09
CA VAL A 35 -19.94 -7.04 5.26
C VAL A 35 -21.02 -7.46 6.27
N THR A 36 -21.95 -6.56 6.60
CA THR A 36 -23.07 -6.86 7.50
C THR A 36 -23.85 -8.07 7.02
N ARG A 37 -24.25 -8.11 5.75
CA ARG A 37 -25.00 -9.24 5.16
C ARG A 37 -24.25 -10.56 5.27
N PHE A 38 -22.93 -10.56 5.06
CA PHE A 38 -22.13 -11.77 5.20
C PHE A 38 -22.04 -12.22 6.66
N LEU A 39 -21.86 -11.28 7.59
CA LEU A 39 -21.73 -11.59 9.02
C LEU A 39 -23.03 -12.03 9.68
N MET A 40 -24.20 -11.60 9.15
CA MET A 40 -25.50 -12.08 9.65
C MET A 40 -25.70 -13.60 9.46
N ASN A 41 -25.08 -14.16 8.42
CA ASN A 41 -25.12 -15.60 8.13
C ASN A 41 -23.70 -16.18 8.09
N LEU A 42 -22.85 -15.80 9.07
CA LEU A 42 -21.43 -16.05 9.05
C LEU A 42 -21.09 -17.53 8.88
N GLU A 43 -21.66 -18.39 9.71
CA GLU A 43 -21.40 -19.84 9.70
C GLU A 43 -21.80 -20.49 8.38
N THR A 44 -23.02 -20.22 7.92
CA THR A 44 -23.52 -20.73 6.63
C THR A 44 -22.65 -20.29 5.46
N ASN A 45 -22.24 -19.03 5.44
CA ASN A 45 -21.38 -18.47 4.38
C ASN A 45 -19.96 -19.07 4.43
N VAL A 46 -19.42 -19.30 5.63
CA VAL A 46 -18.10 -19.92 5.80
C VAL A 46 -18.14 -21.39 5.40
N LEU A 47 -19.17 -22.15 5.80
CA LEU A 47 -19.35 -23.55 5.37
C LEU A 47 -19.52 -23.68 3.85
N ALA A 48 -20.20 -22.74 3.22
CA ALA A 48 -20.32 -22.69 1.76
C ALA A 48 -18.94 -22.46 1.10
N LEU A 49 -18.17 -21.51 1.60
CA LEU A 49 -16.81 -21.24 1.10
C LEU A 49 -15.87 -22.43 1.31
N GLU A 50 -15.94 -23.09 2.47
CA GLU A 50 -15.15 -24.30 2.75
C GLU A 50 -15.46 -25.40 1.73
N ARG A 51 -16.74 -25.71 1.50
CA ARG A 51 -17.16 -26.71 0.50
C ARG A 51 -16.68 -26.36 -0.91
N GLU A 52 -16.82 -25.11 -1.33
CA GLU A 52 -16.37 -24.66 -2.65
C GLU A 52 -14.84 -24.77 -2.81
N LEU A 53 -14.08 -24.44 -1.77
CA LEU A 53 -12.62 -24.56 -1.80
C LEU A 53 -12.18 -26.03 -1.83
N LEU A 54 -12.75 -26.88 -0.97
CA LEU A 54 -12.40 -28.30 -0.89
C LEU A 54 -12.78 -29.06 -2.17
N SER A 55 -13.94 -28.76 -2.77
CA SER A 55 -14.34 -29.35 -4.05
C SER A 55 -13.63 -28.76 -5.28
N GLY A 56 -12.87 -27.68 -5.10
CA GLY A 56 -12.25 -26.95 -6.21
C GLY A 56 -13.21 -26.09 -7.05
N ALA A 57 -14.47 -25.97 -6.64
CA ALA A 57 -15.50 -25.19 -7.34
C ALA A 57 -15.43 -23.68 -7.08
N TYR A 58 -14.59 -23.24 -6.11
CA TYR A 58 -14.43 -21.82 -5.82
C TYR A 58 -13.99 -21.04 -7.05
N THR A 59 -14.75 -20.01 -7.39
CA THR A 59 -14.46 -19.02 -8.42
C THR A 59 -14.47 -17.63 -7.81
N PRO A 60 -13.42 -16.80 -8.01
CA PRO A 60 -13.46 -15.39 -7.62
C PRO A 60 -14.60 -14.66 -8.33
N GLY A 61 -15.31 -13.82 -7.58
CA GLY A 61 -16.39 -13.01 -8.12
C GLY A 61 -15.89 -11.75 -8.85
N VAL A 62 -16.79 -11.09 -9.55
CA VAL A 62 -16.51 -9.86 -10.30
C VAL A 62 -16.14 -8.73 -9.33
N HIS A 63 -15.03 -8.06 -9.57
CA HIS A 63 -14.60 -6.91 -8.80
C HIS A 63 -15.50 -5.69 -9.09
N ARG A 64 -15.68 -4.85 -8.07
CA ARG A 64 -16.34 -3.57 -8.22
C ARG A 64 -15.30 -2.46 -8.30
N ASP A 65 -15.29 -1.71 -9.38
CA ASP A 65 -14.40 -0.59 -9.55
C ASP A 65 -14.90 0.66 -8.84
N LEU A 66 -14.01 1.30 -8.10
CA LEU A 66 -14.22 2.57 -7.43
C LEU A 66 -13.19 3.57 -7.97
N ILE A 67 -13.69 4.69 -8.47
CA ILE A 67 -12.85 5.78 -8.94
C ILE A 67 -12.47 6.65 -7.75
N VAL A 68 -11.18 6.60 -7.36
CA VAL A 68 -10.59 7.48 -6.34
C VAL A 68 -9.89 8.64 -7.05
N ARG A 69 -10.28 9.88 -6.73
CA ARG A 69 -9.78 11.10 -7.39
C ARG A 69 -8.71 11.85 -6.60
N ASP A 70 -8.46 11.47 -5.35
CA ASP A 70 -7.52 12.18 -4.46
C ASP A 70 -6.49 11.20 -3.86
N PRO A 71 -5.18 11.43 -4.01
CA PRO A 71 -4.50 12.59 -4.62
C PRO A 71 -4.42 12.53 -6.15
N LYS A 72 -4.64 11.38 -6.76
CA LYS A 72 -4.61 11.15 -8.21
C LYS A 72 -5.77 10.25 -8.59
N LEU A 73 -6.23 10.39 -9.83
CA LEU A 73 -7.22 9.50 -10.39
C LEU A 73 -6.67 8.06 -10.40
N ARG A 74 -7.36 7.16 -9.72
CA ARG A 74 -7.03 5.72 -9.67
C ARG A 74 -8.31 4.91 -9.69
N VAL A 75 -8.29 3.83 -10.43
CA VAL A 75 -9.32 2.81 -10.33
C VAL A 75 -8.89 1.81 -9.25
N VAL A 76 -9.73 1.65 -8.25
CA VAL A 76 -9.54 0.68 -7.15
C VAL A 76 -10.57 -0.42 -7.33
N SER A 77 -10.11 -1.61 -7.69
CA SER A 77 -10.97 -2.77 -7.94
C SER A 77 -11.15 -3.59 -6.67
N VAL A 78 -12.31 -3.50 -6.08
CA VAL A 78 -12.63 -4.13 -4.80
C VAL A 78 -13.28 -5.48 -5.03
N ALA A 79 -12.63 -6.54 -4.54
CA ALA A 79 -13.20 -7.89 -4.56
C ALA A 79 -14.46 -8.00 -3.68
N PRO A 80 -15.44 -8.84 -4.02
CA PRO A 80 -16.57 -9.19 -3.16
C PRO A 80 -16.11 -9.59 -1.75
N PHE A 81 -16.95 -9.39 -0.73
CA PHE A 81 -16.52 -9.64 0.64
C PHE A 81 -16.16 -11.12 0.89
N ARG A 82 -16.88 -12.04 0.25
CA ARG A 82 -16.56 -13.47 0.30
C ARG A 82 -15.13 -13.77 -0.19
N ASP A 83 -14.71 -13.14 -1.26
CA ASP A 83 -13.36 -13.33 -1.82
C ASP A 83 -12.30 -12.70 -0.93
N ARG A 84 -12.62 -11.56 -0.31
CA ARG A 84 -11.72 -10.96 0.70
C ARG A 84 -11.51 -11.87 1.92
N VAL A 85 -12.48 -12.72 2.25
CA VAL A 85 -12.31 -13.78 3.27
C VAL A 85 -11.29 -14.79 2.79
N VAL A 86 -11.41 -15.28 1.56
CA VAL A 86 -10.45 -16.22 0.95
C VAL A 86 -9.05 -15.59 0.83
N HIS A 87 -8.97 -14.32 0.43
CA HIS A 87 -7.70 -13.59 0.38
C HIS A 87 -7.02 -13.49 1.75
N GLN A 88 -7.80 -13.23 2.81
CA GLN A 88 -7.31 -13.20 4.19
C GLN A 88 -6.84 -14.58 4.67
N ALA A 89 -7.55 -15.65 4.32
CA ALA A 89 -7.15 -17.00 4.65
C ALA A 89 -5.85 -17.39 3.93
N LEU A 90 -5.78 -17.17 2.62
CA LEU A 90 -4.60 -17.45 1.81
C LEU A 90 -3.37 -16.70 2.32
N VAL A 91 -3.45 -15.36 2.40
CA VAL A 91 -2.30 -14.53 2.82
C VAL A 91 -1.93 -14.80 4.27
N GLY A 92 -2.91 -15.14 5.14
CA GLY A 92 -2.64 -15.52 6.53
C GLY A 92 -1.74 -16.74 6.67
N VAL A 93 -1.83 -17.69 5.73
CA VAL A 93 -1.02 -18.92 5.73
C VAL A 93 0.28 -18.76 4.95
N ILE A 94 0.22 -18.24 3.73
CA ILE A 94 1.43 -18.14 2.91
C ILE A 94 2.28 -16.90 3.24
N GLY A 95 1.68 -15.84 3.77
CA GLY A 95 2.38 -14.59 4.09
C GLY A 95 3.61 -14.82 4.98
N PRO A 96 3.50 -15.45 6.15
CA PRO A 96 4.64 -15.70 7.04
C PRO A 96 5.76 -16.48 6.36
N ILE A 97 5.46 -17.39 5.44
CA ILE A 97 6.46 -18.19 4.70
C ILE A 97 7.36 -17.30 3.85
N PHE A 98 6.77 -16.30 3.20
CA PHE A 98 7.52 -15.38 2.34
C PHE A 98 8.13 -14.23 3.13
N GLU A 99 7.46 -13.70 4.15
CA GLU A 99 7.94 -12.59 4.96
C GLU A 99 9.27 -12.89 5.68
N GLN A 100 9.52 -14.15 6.04
CA GLN A 100 10.81 -14.59 6.58
C GLN A 100 11.97 -14.39 5.59
N GLY A 101 11.67 -14.37 4.30
CA GLY A 101 12.67 -14.14 3.26
C GLY A 101 12.83 -12.69 2.85
N PHE A 102 11.92 -11.80 3.20
CA PHE A 102 12.04 -10.39 2.83
C PHE A 102 13.18 -9.71 3.57
N ILE A 103 13.93 -8.89 2.87
CA ILE A 103 14.97 -8.07 3.51
C ILE A 103 14.35 -7.12 4.56
N ALA A 104 15.17 -6.67 5.51
CA ALA A 104 14.74 -5.73 6.55
C ALA A 104 14.30 -4.37 5.99
N ASP A 105 14.85 -3.98 4.84
CA ASP A 105 14.66 -2.65 4.24
C ASP A 105 13.49 -2.57 3.23
N THR A 106 12.55 -3.52 3.30
CA THR A 106 11.24 -3.50 2.61
C THR A 106 10.14 -3.18 3.61
N TYR A 107 9.44 -2.05 3.45
CA TYR A 107 8.61 -1.47 4.51
C TYR A 107 7.11 -1.49 4.29
N ALA A 108 6.62 -1.68 3.08
CA ALA A 108 5.19 -1.64 2.79
C ALA A 108 4.49 -2.96 3.11
N ASN A 109 3.23 -2.87 3.55
CA ASN A 109 2.31 -4.01 3.71
C ASN A 109 2.84 -5.16 4.60
N ARG A 110 3.67 -4.84 5.59
CA ARG A 110 4.22 -5.76 6.58
C ARG A 110 3.86 -5.32 7.99
N THR A 111 3.53 -6.27 8.85
CA THR A 111 3.19 -5.98 10.25
C THR A 111 4.39 -5.42 11.00
N GLY A 112 4.20 -4.31 11.69
CA GLY A 112 5.28 -3.63 12.41
C GLY A 112 6.21 -2.75 11.56
N TYR A 113 5.98 -2.69 10.24
CA TYR A 113 6.68 -1.82 9.30
C TYR A 113 5.80 -0.60 8.95
N GLY A 114 6.01 0.06 7.83
CA GLY A 114 5.17 1.15 7.34
C GLY A 114 5.94 2.41 7.00
N THR A 115 5.22 3.45 6.54
CA THR A 115 5.78 4.70 6.00
C THR A 115 6.80 5.36 6.93
N HIS A 116 6.48 5.47 8.22
CA HIS A 116 7.35 6.20 9.16
C HIS A 116 8.66 5.47 9.45
N ARG A 117 8.63 4.12 9.47
CA ARG A 117 9.86 3.33 9.58
C ARG A 117 10.71 3.40 8.31
N ALA A 118 10.08 3.41 7.13
CA ALA A 118 10.78 3.61 5.87
C ALA A 118 11.50 4.97 5.83
N ILE A 119 10.82 6.04 6.28
CA ILE A 119 11.40 7.39 6.38
C ILE A 119 12.57 7.40 7.38
N ALA A 120 12.39 6.83 8.57
CA ALA A 120 13.46 6.75 9.55
C ALA A 120 14.69 6.00 9.00
N ARG A 121 14.45 4.92 8.23
CA ARG A 121 15.54 4.19 7.57
C ARG A 121 16.23 5.00 6.48
N PHE A 122 15.48 5.74 5.70
CA PHE A 122 16.04 6.69 4.72
C PHE A 122 16.98 7.70 5.41
N GLU A 123 16.54 8.29 6.53
CA GLU A 123 17.33 9.24 7.30
C GLU A 123 18.57 8.59 7.95
N GLN A 124 18.47 7.34 8.40
CA GLN A 124 19.63 6.58 8.88
C GLN A 124 20.68 6.37 7.78
N HIS A 125 20.25 6.06 6.54
CA HIS A 125 21.17 5.96 5.41
C HIS A 125 21.79 7.31 5.05
N ARG A 126 21.00 8.39 5.11
CA ARG A 126 21.51 9.76 4.92
C ARG A 126 22.58 10.14 5.95
N ALA A 127 22.38 9.79 7.22
CA ALA A 127 23.29 10.13 8.32
C ALA A 127 24.55 9.26 8.38
N ARG A 128 24.61 8.14 7.63
CA ARG A 128 25.79 7.28 7.60
C ARG A 128 26.94 7.96 6.86
N HIS A 129 28.14 7.82 7.40
CA HIS A 129 29.35 8.24 6.70
C HIS A 129 29.43 7.57 5.32
N GLY A 130 29.74 8.36 4.31
CA GLY A 130 29.91 7.89 2.93
C GLY A 130 28.68 8.03 2.04
N SER A 131 27.50 8.41 2.55
CA SER A 131 26.36 8.67 1.67
C SER A 131 26.24 10.15 1.33
N GLN A 132 26.56 10.54 0.11
CA GLN A 132 26.46 11.93 -0.38
C GLN A 132 25.33 12.11 -1.40
N PHE A 133 24.96 11.04 -2.09
CA PHE A 133 23.98 11.04 -3.14
C PHE A 133 22.92 9.97 -2.90
N VAL A 134 21.73 10.18 -3.47
CA VAL A 134 20.63 9.22 -3.47
C VAL A 134 20.02 9.11 -4.87
N LEU A 135 19.89 7.89 -5.34
CA LEU A 135 19.03 7.54 -6.46
C LEU A 135 17.64 7.26 -5.90
N ARG A 136 16.66 8.11 -6.20
CA ARG A 136 15.24 7.83 -5.94
C ARG A 136 14.59 7.38 -7.22
N ALA A 137 13.83 6.29 -7.15
CA ALA A 137 13.16 5.72 -8.29
C ALA A 137 11.77 5.17 -7.91
N ASP A 138 10.91 5.16 -8.90
CA ASP A 138 9.54 4.64 -8.85
C ASP A 138 9.37 3.70 -10.04
N ILE A 139 8.61 2.64 -9.91
CA ILE A 139 8.34 1.73 -11.03
C ILE A 139 7.11 2.20 -11.78
N PHE A 140 7.24 2.37 -13.09
CA PHE A 140 6.16 2.86 -13.93
C PHE A 140 4.97 1.89 -13.93
N ARG A 141 3.80 2.39 -13.51
CA ARG A 141 2.54 1.62 -13.47
C ARG A 141 2.72 0.23 -12.84
N TYR A 142 3.34 0.16 -11.68
CA TYR A 142 3.79 -1.07 -11.06
C TYR A 142 2.72 -2.18 -11.01
N PHE A 143 1.60 -1.95 -10.33
CA PHE A 143 0.54 -2.96 -10.21
C PHE A 143 -0.05 -3.41 -11.56
N PRO A 144 -0.34 -2.51 -12.51
CA PRO A 144 -0.75 -2.90 -13.86
C PRO A 144 0.30 -3.66 -14.67
N ALA A 145 1.61 -3.49 -14.35
CA ALA A 145 2.70 -4.10 -15.08
C ALA A 145 3.11 -5.50 -14.58
N ILE A 146 2.67 -5.92 -13.39
CA ILE A 146 3.06 -7.20 -12.79
C ILE A 146 2.66 -8.36 -13.71
N ASP A 147 3.66 -9.09 -14.19
CA ASP A 147 3.48 -10.25 -15.06
C ASP A 147 3.01 -11.47 -14.27
N HIS A 148 1.89 -12.07 -14.69
CA HIS A 148 1.30 -13.22 -13.99
C HIS A 148 2.19 -14.45 -14.01
N ALA A 149 2.86 -14.75 -15.13
CA ALA A 149 3.71 -15.92 -15.26
C ALA A 149 4.91 -15.84 -14.30
N LEU A 150 5.59 -14.68 -14.26
CA LEU A 150 6.71 -14.45 -13.35
C LEU A 150 6.30 -14.44 -11.88
N LEU A 151 5.11 -13.91 -11.55
CA LEU A 151 4.57 -13.94 -10.21
C LEU A 151 4.28 -15.38 -9.76
N LYS A 152 3.59 -16.16 -10.60
CA LYS A 152 3.29 -17.57 -10.35
C LYS A 152 4.57 -18.39 -10.18
N GLN A 153 5.58 -18.14 -11.01
CA GLN A 153 6.90 -18.77 -10.87
C GLN A 153 7.54 -18.44 -9.52
N THR A 154 7.39 -17.20 -9.03
CA THR A 154 7.93 -16.77 -7.74
C THR A 154 7.25 -17.51 -6.59
N LEU A 155 5.93 -17.71 -6.62
CA LEU A 155 5.19 -18.52 -5.63
C LEU A 155 5.69 -19.97 -5.60
N ARG A 156 5.87 -20.61 -6.78
CA ARG A 156 6.31 -22.00 -6.91
C ARG A 156 7.73 -22.28 -6.41
N ARG A 157 8.51 -21.26 -6.13
CA ARG A 157 9.85 -21.43 -5.55
C ARG A 157 9.80 -21.90 -4.09
N ARG A 158 8.80 -21.46 -3.31
CA ARG A 158 8.64 -21.79 -1.89
C ARG A 158 7.44 -22.68 -1.59
N LEU A 159 6.45 -22.75 -2.49
CA LEU A 159 5.26 -23.56 -2.32
C LEU A 159 5.29 -24.77 -3.24
N ARG A 160 4.89 -25.93 -2.69
CA ARG A 160 4.65 -27.20 -3.44
C ARG A 160 3.19 -27.65 -3.38
N CYS A 161 2.40 -27.13 -2.43
CA CYS A 161 1.01 -27.49 -2.27
C CYS A 161 0.20 -27.13 -3.52
N ARG A 162 -0.17 -28.12 -4.32
CA ARG A 162 -0.85 -27.92 -5.62
C ARG A 162 -2.17 -27.15 -5.47
N GLN A 163 -2.98 -27.49 -4.46
CA GLN A 163 -4.28 -26.84 -4.22
C GLN A 163 -4.09 -25.36 -3.83
N THR A 164 -3.13 -25.04 -2.98
CA THR A 164 -2.79 -23.66 -2.61
C THR A 164 -2.30 -22.87 -3.82
N LEU A 165 -1.44 -23.45 -4.66
CA LEU A 165 -0.97 -22.82 -5.89
C LEU A 165 -2.13 -22.59 -6.89
N ALA A 166 -3.02 -23.58 -7.06
CA ALA A 166 -4.19 -23.44 -7.92
C ALA A 166 -5.13 -22.32 -7.46
N LEU A 167 -5.33 -22.19 -6.12
CA LEU A 167 -6.11 -21.09 -5.55
C LEU A 167 -5.43 -19.73 -5.81
N ALA A 168 -4.13 -19.63 -5.57
CA ALA A 168 -3.37 -18.39 -5.84
C ALA A 168 -3.40 -18.02 -7.32
N ASP A 169 -3.25 -18.99 -8.23
CA ASP A 169 -3.32 -18.80 -9.68
C ASP A 169 -4.70 -18.28 -10.10
N ARG A 170 -5.80 -18.82 -9.57
CA ARG A 170 -7.16 -18.31 -9.84
C ARG A 170 -7.32 -16.86 -9.40
N ILE A 171 -6.82 -16.50 -8.22
CA ILE A 171 -6.89 -15.14 -7.70
C ILE A 171 -6.04 -14.17 -8.55
N ILE A 172 -4.88 -14.60 -9.02
CA ILE A 172 -4.02 -13.81 -9.92
C ILE A 172 -4.71 -13.63 -11.27
N ASP A 173 -5.26 -14.69 -11.84
CA ASP A 173 -5.87 -14.69 -13.16
C ASP A 173 -7.23 -13.99 -13.23
N CYS A 174 -7.93 -13.83 -12.10
CA CYS A 174 -9.19 -13.09 -12.07
C CYS A 174 -9.00 -11.56 -12.08
N ALA A 175 -7.77 -11.08 -12.04
CA ALA A 175 -7.48 -9.68 -12.29
C ALA A 175 -7.94 -9.34 -13.71
N GLY A 176 -9.07 -8.65 -13.83
CA GLY A 176 -9.56 -8.14 -15.10
C GLY A 176 -8.57 -7.16 -15.72
N ASP A 177 -8.81 -6.80 -16.98
CA ASP A 177 -7.99 -5.84 -17.72
C ASP A 177 -7.92 -4.51 -16.97
N GLN A 178 -6.86 -4.37 -16.20
CA GLN A 178 -6.46 -3.10 -15.61
C GLN A 178 -5.95 -2.16 -16.72
N GLU A 179 -5.63 -0.94 -16.37
CA GLU A 179 -5.01 0.01 -17.29
C GLU A 179 -3.88 -0.67 -18.09
N ARG A 180 -4.03 -0.74 -19.43
CA ARG A 180 -3.07 -1.44 -20.29
C ARG A 180 -1.68 -0.80 -20.22
N VAL A 181 -0.67 -1.62 -20.02
CA VAL A 181 0.75 -1.25 -20.05
C VAL A 181 1.42 -2.06 -21.14
N ASP A 182 1.40 -1.54 -22.36
CA ASP A 182 1.97 -2.22 -23.51
C ASP A 182 3.42 -1.75 -23.68
N VAL A 183 4.34 -2.50 -23.09
CA VAL A 183 5.79 -2.31 -23.19
C VAL A 183 6.38 -3.59 -23.76
N CYS A 184 7.19 -3.45 -24.82
CA CYS A 184 8.00 -4.54 -25.37
C CYS A 184 9.26 -4.73 -24.54
N PHE A 185 9.61 -5.97 -24.28
CA PHE A 185 10.84 -6.35 -23.58
C PHE A 185 11.69 -7.26 -24.47
N PRO A 186 12.99 -7.41 -24.18
CA PRO A 186 13.85 -8.32 -24.91
C PRO A 186 13.24 -9.73 -24.99
N GLY A 187 13.14 -10.27 -26.20
CA GLY A 187 12.52 -11.57 -26.48
C GLY A 187 11.02 -11.55 -26.76
N ASP A 188 10.36 -10.40 -26.71
CA ASP A 188 8.97 -10.25 -27.13
C ASP A 188 8.86 -10.17 -28.66
N ASP A 189 7.81 -10.75 -29.22
CA ASP A 189 7.34 -10.46 -30.57
C ASP A 189 6.32 -9.31 -30.56
N LEU A 190 5.83 -8.92 -31.73
CA LEU A 190 4.89 -7.82 -31.91
C LEU A 190 3.59 -8.00 -31.11
N PHE A 191 3.15 -9.25 -30.89
CA PHE A 191 1.88 -9.58 -30.23
C PHE A 191 2.04 -9.83 -28.73
N THR A 192 3.21 -10.25 -28.26
CA THR A 192 3.49 -10.61 -26.87
C THR A 192 3.07 -9.52 -25.86
N PRO A 193 3.33 -8.21 -26.06
CA PRO A 193 2.90 -7.18 -25.13
C PRO A 193 1.38 -7.10 -24.93
N HIS A 194 0.60 -7.46 -25.96
CA HIS A 194 -0.87 -7.39 -25.97
C HIS A 194 -1.52 -8.67 -25.43
N THR A 195 -0.90 -9.83 -25.64
CA THR A 195 -1.43 -11.14 -25.21
C THR A 195 -0.98 -11.55 -23.81
N ARG A 196 0.07 -10.91 -23.30
CA ARG A 196 0.64 -11.18 -21.98
C ARG A 196 -0.36 -10.88 -20.88
N ARG A 197 -0.64 -11.89 -20.04
CA ARG A 197 -1.44 -11.72 -18.83
C ARG A 197 -0.65 -10.96 -17.77
N LYS A 198 -1.12 -9.78 -17.40
CA LYS A 198 -0.46 -8.87 -16.48
C LYS A 198 -1.49 -8.08 -15.67
N GLY A 199 -1.01 -7.49 -14.59
CA GLY A 199 -1.79 -6.59 -13.76
C GLY A 199 -2.38 -7.24 -12.51
N LEU A 200 -2.36 -6.50 -11.42
CA LEU A 200 -3.03 -6.86 -10.16
C LEU A 200 -3.99 -5.73 -9.75
N PRO A 201 -5.22 -6.07 -9.32
CA PRO A 201 -6.22 -5.08 -8.96
C PRO A 201 -5.82 -4.32 -7.70
N LEU A 202 -5.75 -2.99 -7.77
CA LEU A 202 -5.50 -2.15 -6.61
C LEU A 202 -6.64 -2.26 -5.58
N GLY A 203 -6.28 -2.35 -4.30
CA GLY A 203 -7.23 -2.34 -3.18
C GLY A 203 -7.47 -3.69 -2.50
N ASN A 204 -6.89 -4.77 -3.01
CA ASN A 204 -6.99 -6.09 -2.41
C ASN A 204 -5.72 -6.47 -1.62
N LEU A 205 -5.90 -7.22 -0.53
CA LEU A 205 -4.79 -7.71 0.30
C LEU A 205 -3.79 -8.55 -0.49
N THR A 206 -4.32 -9.44 -1.33
CA THR A 206 -3.50 -10.32 -2.18
C THR A 206 -2.63 -9.53 -3.14
N SER A 207 -3.16 -8.47 -3.75
CA SER A 207 -2.38 -7.62 -4.66
C SER A 207 -1.21 -6.93 -3.94
N GLN A 208 -1.44 -6.44 -2.72
CA GLN A 208 -0.40 -5.82 -1.90
C GLN A 208 0.69 -6.83 -1.52
N PHE A 209 0.30 -8.02 -1.11
CA PHE A 209 1.23 -9.10 -0.79
C PHE A 209 2.02 -9.57 -2.02
N PHE A 210 1.34 -9.82 -3.14
CA PHE A 210 1.96 -10.25 -4.38
C PHE A 210 2.88 -9.18 -4.97
N GLY A 211 2.53 -7.89 -4.80
CA GLY A 211 3.41 -6.80 -5.18
C GLY A 211 4.73 -6.84 -4.40
N ASN A 212 4.71 -7.01 -3.08
CA ASN A 212 5.95 -7.16 -2.32
C ASN A 212 6.76 -8.38 -2.76
N LEU A 213 6.08 -9.51 -2.96
CA LEU A 213 6.70 -10.75 -3.36
C LEU A 213 7.36 -10.67 -4.76
N TYR A 214 6.77 -9.93 -5.68
CA TYR A 214 7.30 -9.79 -7.04
C TYR A 214 8.67 -9.13 -7.07
N LEU A 215 8.92 -8.18 -6.16
CA LEU A 215 10.19 -7.46 -6.04
C LEU A 215 11.14 -8.06 -4.98
N ASP A 216 10.78 -9.12 -4.28
CA ASP A 216 11.64 -9.73 -3.25
C ASP A 216 13.05 -10.04 -3.78
N ARG A 217 13.16 -10.64 -4.96
CA ARG A 217 14.46 -10.95 -5.57
C ARG A 217 15.21 -9.71 -6.06
N PHE A 218 14.51 -8.68 -6.44
CA PHE A 218 15.12 -7.40 -6.76
C PHE A 218 15.74 -6.78 -5.50
N ASP A 219 15.05 -6.84 -4.37
CA ASP A 219 15.56 -6.34 -3.09
C ASP A 219 16.87 -7.04 -2.70
N HIS A 220 16.88 -8.38 -2.77
CA HIS A 220 18.10 -9.18 -2.53
C HIS A 220 19.22 -8.84 -3.51
N TRP A 221 18.90 -8.70 -4.79
CA TRP A 221 19.90 -8.38 -5.80
C TRP A 221 20.53 -7.00 -5.56
N VAL A 222 19.75 -5.98 -5.17
CA VAL A 222 20.28 -4.66 -4.83
C VAL A 222 21.21 -4.74 -3.61
N THR A 223 20.81 -5.48 -2.58
CA THR A 223 21.58 -5.54 -1.31
C THR A 223 22.78 -6.49 -1.37
N GLU A 224 22.69 -7.60 -2.10
CA GLU A 224 23.71 -8.65 -2.14
C GLU A 224 24.69 -8.51 -3.31
N VAL A 225 24.18 -8.06 -4.49
CA VAL A 225 24.97 -7.94 -5.73
C VAL A 225 25.48 -6.52 -5.94
N LEU A 226 24.60 -5.51 -5.86
CA LEU A 226 25.06 -4.11 -5.91
C LEU A 226 25.73 -3.68 -4.63
N ARG A 227 25.36 -4.28 -3.48
CA ARG A 227 25.88 -3.99 -2.14
C ARG A 227 25.74 -2.52 -1.74
N LEU A 228 24.67 -1.88 -2.21
CA LEU A 228 24.37 -0.49 -1.90
C LEU A 228 23.33 -0.39 -0.79
N PRO A 229 23.43 0.58 0.11
CA PRO A 229 22.37 0.90 1.06
C PRO A 229 21.06 1.19 0.31
N TYR A 230 19.96 0.61 0.80
CA TYR A 230 18.70 0.54 0.06
C TYR A 230 17.50 0.64 0.98
N VAL A 231 16.40 1.23 0.51
CA VAL A 231 15.09 1.22 1.18
C VAL A 231 13.99 1.20 0.13
N ARG A 232 12.97 0.35 0.34
CA ARG A 232 11.81 0.26 -0.56
C ARG A 232 10.47 0.36 0.19
N TYR A 233 9.53 1.04 -0.46
CA TYR A 233 8.13 1.12 -0.05
C TYR A 233 7.23 0.89 -1.27
N VAL A 234 6.76 -0.35 -1.48
CA VAL A 234 6.04 -0.85 -2.66
C VAL A 234 6.91 -0.68 -3.92
N ASP A 235 6.58 0.29 -4.76
CA ASP A 235 7.23 0.66 -6.03
C ASP A 235 8.22 1.83 -5.89
N ASP A 236 8.11 2.60 -4.81
CA ASP A 236 9.08 3.67 -4.49
C ASP A 236 10.31 3.08 -3.79
N PHE A 237 11.51 3.36 -4.30
CA PHE A 237 12.75 2.94 -3.64
C PHE A 237 13.85 4.00 -3.72
N ALA A 238 14.79 3.90 -2.79
CA ALA A 238 15.96 4.76 -2.73
C ALA A 238 17.24 3.92 -2.55
N VAL A 239 18.28 4.27 -3.29
CA VAL A 239 19.64 3.68 -3.22
C VAL A 239 20.63 4.78 -2.91
N PHE A 240 21.58 4.52 -2.02
CA PHE A 240 22.50 5.54 -1.50
C PHE A 240 23.94 5.21 -1.87
N SER A 241 24.77 6.25 -2.12
CA SER A 241 26.21 6.13 -2.35
C SER A 241 26.92 7.46 -2.04
N ASP A 242 28.23 7.38 -1.87
CA ASP A 242 29.13 8.54 -1.82
C ASP A 242 29.48 9.08 -3.21
N SER A 243 29.20 8.30 -4.28
CA SER A 243 29.56 8.63 -5.66
C SER A 243 28.32 8.75 -6.55
N HIS A 244 28.22 9.89 -7.24
CA HIS A 244 27.18 10.11 -8.24
C HIS A 244 27.33 9.15 -9.44
N SER A 245 28.55 8.89 -9.89
CA SER A 245 28.84 7.98 -11.00
C SER A 245 28.48 6.53 -10.66
N ALA A 246 28.74 6.08 -9.43
CA ALA A 246 28.32 4.76 -8.97
C ALA A 246 26.80 4.59 -8.96
N LEU A 247 26.05 5.64 -8.59
CA LEU A 247 24.59 5.60 -8.68
C LEU A 247 24.07 5.67 -10.13
N ALA A 248 24.79 6.37 -11.02
CA ALA A 248 24.45 6.37 -12.45
C ALA A 248 24.63 4.96 -13.06
N GLU A 249 25.75 4.28 -12.75
CA GLU A 249 25.95 2.89 -13.14
C GLU A 249 24.88 1.96 -12.50
N ALA A 250 24.63 2.11 -11.20
CA ALA A 250 23.60 1.33 -10.50
C ALA A 250 22.21 1.52 -11.14
N ARG A 251 21.87 2.74 -11.57
CA ARG A 251 20.61 3.01 -12.28
C ARG A 251 20.47 2.21 -13.56
N GLU A 252 21.50 2.14 -14.40
CA GLU A 252 21.47 1.37 -15.63
C GLU A 252 21.36 -0.15 -15.35
N ARG A 253 22.10 -0.64 -14.36
CA ARG A 253 22.04 -2.05 -13.94
C ARG A 253 20.67 -2.40 -13.35
N ILE A 254 20.06 -1.50 -12.58
CA ILE A 254 18.69 -1.64 -12.04
C ILE A 254 17.68 -1.66 -13.18
N ALA A 255 17.81 -0.77 -14.18
CA ALA A 255 16.93 -0.75 -15.35
C ALA A 255 16.94 -2.10 -16.04
N HIS A 256 18.14 -2.60 -16.38
CA HIS A 256 18.30 -3.90 -17.03
C HIS A 256 17.73 -5.07 -16.20
N TYR A 257 17.95 -5.07 -14.88
CA TYR A 257 17.37 -6.10 -14.00
C TYR A 257 15.83 -6.07 -14.03
N LEU A 258 15.24 -4.88 -13.96
CA LEU A 258 13.79 -4.69 -13.98
C LEU A 258 13.17 -5.08 -15.33
N GLU A 259 13.86 -4.85 -16.44
CA GLU A 259 13.44 -5.35 -17.76
C GLU A 259 13.30 -6.88 -17.78
N GLY A 260 14.24 -7.61 -17.18
CA GLY A 260 14.14 -9.06 -16.97
C GLY A 260 12.97 -9.48 -16.07
N ARG A 261 12.41 -8.53 -15.31
CA ARG A 261 11.17 -8.69 -14.53
C ARG A 261 9.95 -8.07 -15.21
N ARG A 262 10.10 -7.61 -16.47
CA ARG A 262 9.05 -6.95 -17.27
C ARG A 262 8.48 -5.71 -16.59
N LEU A 263 9.38 -4.95 -15.96
CA LEU A 263 9.11 -3.69 -15.29
C LEU A 263 10.02 -2.59 -15.86
N VAL A 264 9.53 -1.35 -15.78
CA VAL A 264 10.27 -0.17 -16.25
C VAL A 264 10.31 0.86 -15.14
N MET A 265 11.46 1.47 -14.90
CA MET A 265 11.57 2.62 -14.00
C MET A 265 10.81 3.81 -14.57
N HIS A 266 10.18 4.59 -13.69
CA HIS A 266 9.42 5.77 -14.11
C HIS A 266 10.35 6.86 -14.64
N PRO A 267 10.25 7.28 -15.93
CA PRO A 267 11.25 8.13 -16.58
C PRO A 267 11.42 9.51 -15.92
N ARG A 268 10.34 10.05 -15.33
CA ARG A 268 10.36 11.38 -14.70
C ARG A 268 10.59 11.39 -13.20
N LYS A 269 10.56 10.22 -12.54
CA LYS A 269 10.71 10.11 -11.09
C LYS A 269 11.99 9.38 -10.69
N THR A 270 12.76 8.93 -11.64
CA THR A 270 14.06 8.32 -11.43
C THR A 270 15.13 9.40 -11.51
N VAL A 271 15.60 9.84 -10.35
CA VAL A 271 16.53 10.97 -10.23
C VAL A 271 17.64 10.68 -9.22
N ILE A 272 18.85 11.12 -9.55
CA ILE A 272 19.99 11.15 -8.61
C ILE A 272 20.14 12.57 -8.11
N THR A 273 20.16 12.74 -6.80
CA THR A 273 20.28 14.05 -6.16
C THR A 273 21.28 14.01 -5.01
N SER A 274 21.84 15.18 -4.67
CA SER A 274 22.68 15.31 -3.49
C SER A 274 21.86 15.20 -2.20
N LEU A 275 22.36 14.50 -1.20
CA LEU A 275 21.76 14.44 0.13
C LEU A 275 21.92 15.73 0.94
N ALA A 276 22.74 16.67 0.47
CA ALA A 276 22.79 18.04 1.00
C ALA A 276 21.52 18.85 0.64
N GLU A 277 20.72 18.38 -0.31
CA GLU A 277 19.46 19.00 -0.67
C GLU A 277 18.26 18.32 0.02
N PRO A 278 17.11 19.01 0.16
CA PRO A 278 15.87 18.39 0.64
C PRO A 278 15.45 17.21 -0.23
N GLN A 279 15.07 16.09 0.39
CA GLN A 279 14.66 14.89 -0.31
C GLN A 279 13.18 14.63 -0.12
N ARG A 280 12.41 14.52 -1.21
CA ARG A 280 11.01 14.09 -1.14
C ARG A 280 10.91 12.57 -1.09
N PHE A 281 10.36 12.04 -0.01
CA PHE A 281 10.13 10.61 0.13
C PHE A 281 8.82 10.34 0.88
N LEU A 282 7.96 9.48 0.33
CA LEU A 282 6.69 9.03 0.92
C LEU A 282 5.79 10.18 1.45
N GLY A 283 5.74 11.29 0.72
CA GLY A 283 4.86 12.43 1.05
C GLY A 283 5.44 13.43 2.05
N PHE A 284 6.69 13.27 2.42
CA PHE A 284 7.45 14.21 3.26
C PHE A 284 8.65 14.78 2.50
N ASP A 285 9.00 16.01 2.82
CA ASP A 285 10.25 16.63 2.43
C ASP A 285 11.23 16.51 3.62
N LEU A 286 12.25 15.67 3.43
CA LEU A 286 13.29 15.37 4.41
C LEU A 286 14.43 16.35 4.25
N LEU A 287 14.65 17.22 5.23
CA LEU A 287 15.67 18.26 5.18
C LEU A 287 17.04 17.71 5.62
N PRO A 288 18.15 18.35 5.16
CA PRO A 288 19.50 17.91 5.53
C PRO A 288 19.79 17.99 7.04
N ASP A 289 19.12 18.89 7.74
CA ASP A 289 19.24 19.10 9.20
C ASP A 289 18.41 18.10 10.03
N GLY A 290 17.82 17.08 9.40
CA GLY A 290 16.98 16.06 10.05
C GLY A 290 15.53 16.46 10.29
N ARG A 291 15.15 17.71 9.98
CA ARG A 291 13.76 18.11 10.05
C ARG A 291 12.94 17.51 8.91
N ARG A 292 11.66 17.29 9.18
CA ARG A 292 10.69 16.79 8.20
C ARG A 292 9.62 17.83 7.95
N ARG A 293 9.29 18.08 6.69
CA ARG A 293 8.13 18.93 6.32
C ARG A 293 7.11 18.08 5.57
N LEU A 294 5.85 18.47 5.69
CA LEU A 294 4.83 17.96 4.77
C LEU A 294 5.04 18.59 3.40
N ALA A 295 4.88 17.78 2.36
CA ALA A 295 4.86 18.29 1.00
C ALA A 295 3.79 19.38 0.84
N ASP A 296 4.10 20.49 0.18
CA ASP A 296 3.21 21.64 0.03
C ASP A 296 1.87 21.25 -0.58
N GLU A 297 1.86 20.31 -1.52
CA GLU A 297 0.64 19.81 -2.15
C GLU A 297 -0.25 19.04 -1.15
N ASN A 298 0.33 18.41 -0.13
CA ASN A 298 -0.44 17.76 0.95
C ASN A 298 -1.16 18.83 1.78
N VAL A 299 -0.45 19.89 2.17
CA VAL A 299 -1.00 21.02 2.94
C VAL A 299 -2.09 21.73 2.15
N ALA A 300 -1.84 22.04 0.87
CA ALA A 300 -2.81 22.72 0.00
C ALA A 300 -4.09 21.89 -0.19
N ARG A 301 -3.95 20.57 -0.43
CA ARG A 301 -5.10 19.67 -0.52
C ARG A 301 -5.88 19.62 0.79
N PHE A 302 -5.19 19.57 1.93
CA PHE A 302 -5.87 19.55 3.21
C PHE A 302 -6.62 20.85 3.48
N ARG A 303 -6.06 22.01 3.16
CA ARG A 303 -6.76 23.31 3.23
C ARG A 303 -8.04 23.31 2.40
N LYS A 304 -7.96 22.83 1.16
CA LYS A 304 -9.14 22.70 0.28
C LYS A 304 -10.19 21.76 0.87
N ARG A 305 -9.75 20.62 1.40
CA ARG A 305 -10.65 19.65 2.06
C ARG A 305 -11.30 20.25 3.31
N LEU A 306 -10.56 20.97 4.13
CA LEU A 306 -11.11 21.70 5.30
C LEU A 306 -12.21 22.68 4.88
N HIS A 307 -11.98 23.42 3.82
CA HIS A 307 -12.98 24.36 3.30
C HIS A 307 -14.28 23.65 2.90
N HIS A 308 -14.20 22.54 2.16
CA HIS A 308 -15.37 21.74 1.80
C HIS A 308 -16.06 21.11 3.01
N LEU A 309 -15.31 20.59 3.97
CA LEU A 309 -15.87 20.06 5.21
C LEU A 309 -16.62 21.13 5.99
N ARG A 310 -16.09 22.36 6.05
CA ARG A 310 -16.73 23.51 6.70
C ARG A 310 -18.05 23.87 6.00
N GLN A 311 -18.05 23.95 4.68
CA GLN A 311 -19.27 24.24 3.91
C GLN A 311 -20.32 23.14 4.11
N GLY A 312 -19.94 21.87 3.99
CA GLY A 312 -20.86 20.75 4.16
C GLY A 312 -21.42 20.65 5.59
N PHE A 313 -20.60 20.95 6.58
CA PHE A 313 -21.06 21.00 7.99
C PHE A 313 -22.06 22.13 8.23
N ARG A 314 -21.79 23.33 7.73
CA ARG A 314 -22.74 24.47 7.79
C ARG A 314 -24.05 24.20 7.07
N ALA A 315 -24.00 23.48 5.96
CA ALA A 315 -25.18 23.07 5.19
C ALA A 315 -25.90 21.83 5.78
N GLY A 316 -25.41 21.26 6.89
CA GLY A 316 -25.98 20.06 7.51
C GLY A 316 -25.75 18.76 6.71
N THR A 317 -24.94 18.78 5.63
CA THR A 317 -24.68 17.61 4.78
C THR A 317 -23.53 16.74 5.26
N VAL A 318 -22.70 17.24 6.19
CA VAL A 318 -21.57 16.53 6.80
C VAL A 318 -21.71 16.54 8.31
N ALA A 319 -21.68 15.37 8.94
CA ALA A 319 -21.77 15.23 10.38
C ALA A 319 -20.50 15.69 11.10
N GLU A 320 -20.62 16.21 12.32
CA GLU A 320 -19.48 16.61 13.16
C GLU A 320 -18.48 15.47 13.36
N THR A 321 -18.98 14.26 13.55
CA THR A 321 -18.14 13.06 13.71
C THR A 321 -17.25 12.81 12.51
N GLU A 322 -17.74 13.04 11.28
CA GLU A 322 -16.94 12.92 10.07
C GLU A 322 -15.88 14.03 10.00
N VAL A 323 -16.24 15.27 10.31
CA VAL A 323 -15.29 16.40 10.37
C VAL A 323 -14.14 16.07 11.33
N ARG A 324 -14.47 15.65 12.57
CA ARG A 324 -13.47 15.25 13.58
C ARG A 324 -12.57 14.12 13.10
N GLN A 325 -13.14 13.07 12.50
CA GLN A 325 -12.36 11.95 11.99
C GLN A 325 -11.35 12.38 10.91
N ARG A 326 -11.78 13.23 9.98
CA ARG A 326 -10.92 13.75 8.90
C ARG A 326 -9.79 14.63 9.43
N ILE A 327 -10.08 15.51 10.37
CA ILE A 327 -9.07 16.38 10.98
C ILE A 327 -8.08 15.54 11.81
N ASN A 328 -8.58 14.63 12.65
CA ASN A 328 -7.74 13.77 13.47
C ASN A 328 -6.82 12.89 12.62
N ALA A 329 -7.31 12.32 11.50
CA ALA A 329 -6.52 11.51 10.61
C ALA A 329 -5.37 12.32 9.97
N TRP A 330 -5.65 13.55 9.51
CA TRP A 330 -4.61 14.40 8.95
C TRP A 330 -3.62 14.89 10.03
N THR A 331 -4.12 15.28 11.20
CA THR A 331 -3.28 15.72 12.33
C THR A 331 -2.35 14.60 12.79
N ALA A 332 -2.84 13.36 12.86
CA ALA A 332 -2.03 12.20 13.20
C ALA A 332 -0.88 12.02 12.19
N HIS A 333 -1.17 12.15 10.88
CA HIS A 333 -0.14 12.12 9.84
C HIS A 333 0.83 13.32 9.95
N ALA A 334 0.30 14.53 10.17
CA ALA A 334 1.10 15.76 10.26
C ALA A 334 2.05 15.79 11.47
N ARG A 335 1.72 15.11 12.57
CA ARG A 335 2.58 15.01 13.76
C ARG A 335 3.90 14.31 13.52
N HIS A 336 4.06 13.58 12.42
CA HIS A 336 5.31 12.94 12.04
C HIS A 336 6.29 13.89 11.30
N ALA A 337 5.92 15.17 11.18
CA ALA A 337 6.75 16.25 10.64
C ALA A 337 6.73 17.46 11.57
N ASP A 338 7.63 18.42 11.34
CA ASP A 338 7.73 19.68 12.07
C ASP A 338 6.58 20.62 11.68
N THR A 339 5.40 20.34 12.21
CA THR A 339 4.14 20.99 11.81
C THR A 339 3.42 21.68 12.96
N VAL A 340 4.07 21.91 14.10
CA VAL A 340 3.43 22.56 15.25
C VAL A 340 2.87 23.92 14.86
N GLN A 341 3.69 24.78 14.27
CA GLN A 341 3.29 26.12 13.81
C GLN A 341 2.23 26.06 12.71
N LEU A 342 2.41 25.15 11.73
CA LEU A 342 1.45 24.97 10.64
C LEU A 342 0.07 24.55 11.20
N ARG A 343 0.03 23.60 12.11
CA ARG A 343 -1.23 23.13 12.73
C ARG A 343 -1.87 24.25 13.57
N SER A 344 -1.08 24.96 14.36
CA SER A 344 -1.58 26.12 15.10
C SER A 344 -2.21 27.17 14.18
N THR A 345 -1.56 27.51 13.07
CA THR A 345 -2.08 28.48 12.08
C THR A 345 -3.33 27.98 11.38
N LEU A 346 -3.37 26.69 11.00
CA LEU A 346 -4.52 26.11 10.28
C LEU A 346 -5.79 26.04 11.14
N PHE A 347 -5.64 25.85 12.45
CA PHE A 347 -6.74 25.69 13.36
C PHE A 347 -7.00 26.92 14.24
N LYS A 348 -6.18 27.97 14.13
CA LYS A 348 -6.38 29.24 14.82
C LYS A 348 -7.63 29.93 14.27
N GLY A 349 -8.62 30.15 15.13
CA GLY A 349 -9.82 30.93 14.80
C GLY A 349 -10.87 30.20 13.97
N GLY A 350 -11.02 28.86 14.12
CA GLY A 350 -12.07 28.33 13.32
C GLY A 350 -12.65 26.95 13.60
N TRP A 351 -11.85 25.91 13.66
CA TRP A 351 -12.42 24.56 13.68
C TRP A 351 -12.56 23.93 15.07
N PHE A 352 -11.85 24.42 16.05
CA PHE A 352 -11.90 24.02 17.45
C PHE A 352 -11.93 25.22 18.41
N ASP A 353 -12.15 26.44 17.90
CA ASP A 353 -12.39 27.60 18.73
C ASP A 353 -13.79 27.48 19.36
N PRO A 354 -13.96 27.67 20.67
CA PRO A 354 -15.26 27.71 21.34
C PRO A 354 -16.25 28.65 20.65
N LEU A 355 -15.79 29.79 20.13
CA LEU A 355 -16.61 30.77 19.39
C LEU A 355 -17.14 30.24 18.05
N TRP A 356 -16.56 29.15 17.52
CA TRP A 356 -17.04 28.54 16.28
C TRP A 356 -18.31 27.69 16.50
N HIS A 357 -18.50 27.13 17.71
CA HIS A 357 -19.71 26.40 18.10
C HIS A 357 -20.92 27.31 18.23
N ASP A 358 -20.72 28.59 18.57
CA ASP A 358 -21.80 29.57 18.69
C ASP A 358 -22.35 30.09 17.35
N GLN A 359 -21.64 29.78 16.23
CA GLN A 359 -22.03 30.17 14.88
C GLN A 359 -22.77 29.07 14.08
N LEU A 360 -23.16 27.97 14.73
CA LEU A 360 -23.89 26.88 14.09
C LEU A 360 -25.36 27.23 13.90
N PRO A 361 -25.96 26.96 12.72
CA PRO A 361 -27.43 27.05 12.56
C PRO A 361 -28.06 25.99 13.46
N GLY A 362 -28.79 26.44 14.50
CA GLY A 362 -29.48 25.56 15.41
C GLY A 362 -29.01 25.60 16.87
N GLY A 363 -28.23 26.62 17.24
CA GLY A 363 -27.83 27.02 18.60
C GLY A 363 -28.20 26.09 19.77
N ARG A 364 -27.52 24.95 19.90
CA ARG A 364 -27.47 24.25 21.18
C ARG A 364 -26.14 24.59 21.84
N SER A 365 -26.18 25.53 22.75
CA SER A 365 -25.09 25.80 23.71
C SER A 365 -24.66 24.48 24.34
N ILE A 366 -23.46 24.01 23.97
CA ILE A 366 -22.82 22.94 24.74
C ILE A 366 -22.26 23.61 26.00
N ALA A 367 -22.96 23.41 27.11
CA ALA A 367 -22.55 23.88 28.42
C ALA A 367 -21.07 23.57 28.64
N LYS A 368 -20.31 24.57 29.04
CA LYS A 368 -18.91 24.46 29.50
C LYS A 368 -18.80 23.32 30.48
N ARG A 369 -18.07 22.26 30.13
CA ARG A 369 -17.62 21.30 31.14
C ARG A 369 -16.72 22.05 32.12
N PRO A 370 -16.94 21.93 33.43
CA PRO A 370 -16.06 22.55 34.41
C PRO A 370 -14.67 21.94 34.28
N ASN A 371 -13.68 22.80 34.36
CA ASN A 371 -12.26 22.45 34.35
C ASN A 371 -11.99 21.55 35.59
N PRO A 372 -11.37 20.37 35.46
CA PRO A 372 -11.01 19.55 36.60
C PRO A 372 -9.66 19.98 37.16
N GLU A 373 -9.55 21.21 37.63
CA GLU A 373 -8.45 21.66 38.51
C GLU A 373 -8.98 22.77 39.43
N LYS A 374 -9.47 22.33 40.57
CA LYS A 374 -9.33 22.95 41.89
C LYS A 374 -9.40 21.83 42.92
#